data_ddea414a1fc39a708816abe27276ae43
#
_entry.id   ddea414a1fc39a708816abe27276ae43
#
_cell.length_a   1.000
_cell.length_b   1.000
_cell.length_c   1.000
_cell.angle_alpha   90.00
_cell.angle_beta   90.00
_cell.angle_gamma   90.00
#
_symmetry.space_group_name_H-M   'P 1'
#
loop_
_entity.id
_entity.type
_entity.pdbx_description
1 polymer ?
#
loop_
_entity_poly.entity_id
_entity_poly.type
_entity_poly.pdbx_seq_one_letter_code
_entity_poly.pdbx_strand_id
1 'polypeptide(L)'
;HLDFKPRLDVSGIIREAQASAMIDISDGLSLDLWRICDASGCGALLEVNNIPIAPEAHRETDLTNAGLRPATPLEHALTDGEDFELLFAIEPEKSRQLLAMWPDQAPPPFAIGHCIGEQGVFLNGKEGISRFQPRGWEHQFNTMN
;
A
#
# COMPACT_ATOMS: atom_id res chain seq x y z
N HIS A 1 4.37 12.43 12.40
CA HIS A 1 5.31 11.32 12.22
C HIS A 1 5.93 10.77 13.53
N LEU A 2 5.93 11.53 14.63
CA LEU A 2 6.54 11.04 15.88
C LEU A 2 5.59 10.35 16.87
N ASP A 3 4.32 10.19 16.54
CA ASP A 3 3.29 9.61 17.41
C ASP A 3 2.44 8.54 16.71
N PHE A 4 3.07 7.73 15.86
CA PHE A 4 2.37 6.61 15.25
C PHE A 4 2.15 5.48 16.28
N LYS A 5 1.01 4.82 16.18
CA LYS A 5 0.72 3.62 16.97
C LYS A 5 0.78 2.39 16.06
N PRO A 6 1.68 1.43 16.34
CA PRO A 6 1.69 0.18 15.59
C PRO A 6 0.31 -0.48 15.59
N ARG A 7 -0.15 -0.95 14.44
CA ARG A 7 -1.50 -1.52 14.26
C ARG A 7 -1.61 -2.93 14.85
N LEU A 8 -1.12 -3.09 16.09
CA LEU A 8 -1.22 -4.35 16.84
C LEU A 8 -2.67 -4.66 17.23
N ASP A 9 -3.52 -3.66 17.30
CA ASP A 9 -4.95 -3.74 17.57
C ASP A 9 -5.69 -4.62 16.55
N VAL A 10 -5.31 -4.54 15.26
CA VAL A 10 -5.95 -5.28 14.16
C VAL A 10 -5.11 -6.42 13.58
N SER A 11 -3.79 -6.42 13.80
CA SER A 11 -2.90 -7.46 13.27
C SER A 11 -3.26 -8.88 13.74
N GLY A 12 -3.69 -9.00 15.00
CA GLY A 12 -4.17 -10.26 15.58
C GLY A 12 -5.43 -10.77 14.89
N ILE A 13 -6.36 -9.87 14.56
CA ILE A 13 -7.63 -10.17 13.89
C ILE A 13 -7.38 -10.60 12.45
N ILE A 14 -6.49 -9.90 11.74
CA ILE A 14 -6.09 -10.25 10.36
C ILE A 14 -5.48 -11.66 10.32
N ARG A 15 -4.64 -11.99 11.30
CA ARG A 15 -4.07 -13.34 11.43
C ARG A 15 -5.13 -14.38 11.74
N GLU A 16 -6.07 -14.09 12.65
CA GLU A 16 -7.18 -15.01 13.02
C GLU A 16 -8.09 -15.27 11.82
N ALA A 17 -8.33 -14.26 10.98
CA ALA A 17 -9.05 -14.42 9.72
C ALA A 17 -8.24 -15.17 8.64
N GLN A 18 -7.03 -15.64 8.97
CA GLN A 18 -6.16 -16.39 8.09
C GLN A 18 -5.76 -15.65 6.80
N ALA A 19 -5.38 -14.38 6.94
CA ALA A 19 -4.71 -13.69 5.84
C ALA A 19 -3.47 -14.48 5.39
N SER A 20 -3.26 -14.60 4.10
CA SER A 20 -2.17 -15.38 3.50
C SER A 20 -0.83 -14.68 3.55
N ALA A 21 -0.84 -13.35 3.61
CA ALA A 21 0.36 -12.52 3.75
C ALA A 21 0.00 -11.18 4.41
N MET A 22 0.96 -10.59 5.11
CA MET A 22 0.80 -9.27 5.75
C MET A 22 2.18 -8.60 5.90
N ILE A 23 2.23 -7.30 5.66
CA ILE A 23 3.39 -6.43 5.83
C ILE A 23 2.90 -5.05 6.30
N ASP A 24 3.73 -4.28 6.99
CA ASP A 24 3.49 -2.86 7.24
C ASP A 24 3.89 -2.01 6.01
N ILE A 25 3.27 -0.84 5.88
CA ILE A 25 3.62 0.14 4.86
C ILE A 25 4.58 1.14 5.51
N SER A 26 5.86 0.93 5.31
CA SER A 26 6.94 1.75 5.87
C SER A 26 7.69 2.55 4.80
N ASP A 27 7.92 1.94 3.64
CA ASP A 27 8.70 2.54 2.55
C ASP A 27 7.83 3.03 1.39
N GLY A 28 6.53 2.85 1.51
CA GLY A 28 5.51 3.25 0.54
C GLY A 28 4.74 2.07 -0.03
N LEU A 29 3.44 2.27 -0.21
CA LEU A 29 2.50 1.21 -0.61
C LEU A 29 2.99 0.40 -1.81
N SER A 30 3.49 1.04 -2.87
CA SER A 30 3.90 0.33 -4.08
C SER A 30 5.16 -0.52 -3.88
N LEU A 31 6.11 -0.06 -3.07
CA LEU A 31 7.35 -0.78 -2.81
C LEU A 31 7.10 -1.96 -1.87
N ASP A 32 6.35 -1.76 -0.79
CA ASP A 32 6.04 -2.83 0.17
C ASP A 32 5.10 -3.88 -0.44
N LEU A 33 4.15 -3.48 -1.29
CA LEU A 33 3.34 -4.39 -2.08
C LEU A 33 4.20 -5.23 -3.05
N TRP A 34 5.16 -4.60 -3.72
CA TRP A 34 6.07 -5.33 -4.60
C TRP A 34 6.89 -6.37 -3.82
N ARG A 35 7.42 -6.01 -2.64
CA ARG A 35 8.20 -6.92 -1.79
C ARG A 35 7.42 -8.17 -1.38
N ILE A 36 6.18 -7.99 -0.93
CA ILE A 36 5.34 -9.13 -0.52
C ILE A 36 4.92 -9.97 -1.73
N CYS A 37 4.68 -9.37 -2.89
CA CYS A 37 4.38 -10.07 -4.13
C CYS A 37 5.59 -10.87 -4.64
N ASP A 38 6.78 -10.25 -4.67
CA ASP A 38 8.03 -10.90 -5.09
C ASP A 38 8.35 -12.12 -4.22
N ALA A 39 8.28 -11.95 -2.90
CA ALA A 39 8.46 -13.06 -1.94
C ALA A 39 7.42 -14.19 -2.10
N SER A 40 6.25 -13.87 -2.65
CA SER A 40 5.14 -14.82 -2.85
C SER A 40 5.10 -15.40 -4.28
N GLY A 41 5.99 -14.96 -5.18
CA GLY A 41 6.04 -15.40 -6.58
C GLY A 41 4.82 -14.98 -7.42
N CYS A 42 4.17 -13.88 -7.06
CA CYS A 42 2.98 -13.35 -7.75
C CYS A 42 3.13 -11.86 -8.06
N GLY A 43 2.10 -11.24 -8.58
CA GLY A 43 1.96 -9.80 -8.70
C GLY A 43 0.64 -9.31 -8.14
N ALA A 44 0.38 -8.02 -8.27
CA ALA A 44 -0.86 -7.39 -7.83
C ALA A 44 -1.40 -6.41 -8.87
N LEU A 45 -2.73 -6.39 -9.01
CA LEU A 45 -3.48 -5.38 -9.74
C LEU A 45 -4.22 -4.50 -8.74
N LEU A 46 -3.86 -3.22 -8.67
CA LEU A 46 -4.51 -2.22 -7.83
C LEU A 46 -5.61 -1.50 -8.60
N GLU A 47 -6.76 -1.33 -7.96
CA GLU A 47 -7.85 -0.51 -8.44
C GLU A 47 -7.63 0.94 -7.98
N VAL A 48 -7.20 1.82 -8.87
CA VAL A 48 -6.80 3.21 -8.55
C VAL A 48 -7.86 3.96 -7.75
N ASN A 49 -9.15 3.74 -8.07
CA ASN A 49 -10.24 4.43 -7.38
C ASN A 49 -10.50 3.91 -5.95
N ASN A 50 -9.90 2.77 -5.58
CA ASN A 50 -10.08 2.17 -4.26
C ASN A 50 -8.92 2.48 -3.31
N ILE A 51 -7.84 3.08 -3.82
CA ILE A 51 -6.68 3.45 -2.99
C ILE A 51 -7.10 4.65 -2.13
N PRO A 52 -7.03 4.56 -0.80
CA PRO A 52 -7.30 5.68 0.07
C PRO A 52 -6.23 6.76 -0.10
N ILE A 53 -6.66 7.99 -0.32
CA ILE A 53 -5.77 9.14 -0.49
C ILE A 53 -6.01 10.10 0.66
N ALA A 54 -4.98 10.39 1.42
CA ALA A 54 -5.06 11.34 2.51
C ALA A 54 -5.40 12.75 1.97
N PRO A 55 -6.24 13.54 2.67
CA PRO A 55 -6.57 14.92 2.25
C PRO A 55 -5.34 15.81 2.06
N GLU A 56 -4.28 15.53 2.81
CA GLU A 56 -3.00 16.25 2.74
C GLU A 56 -2.29 16.07 1.40
N ALA A 57 -2.43 14.91 0.76
CA ALA A 57 -1.85 14.62 -0.55
C ALA A 57 -2.46 15.48 -1.69
N HIS A 58 -3.63 16.09 -1.45
CA HIS A 58 -4.24 17.03 -2.39
C HIS A 58 -3.71 18.46 -2.27
N ARG A 59 -2.87 18.76 -1.27
CA ARG A 59 -2.24 20.07 -1.15
C ARG A 59 -1.12 20.16 -2.17
N GLU A 60 -1.20 21.15 -3.05
CA GLU A 60 -0.09 21.46 -3.96
C GLU A 60 1.16 21.75 -3.13
N THR A 61 2.12 20.83 -3.16
CA THR A 61 3.45 21.15 -2.69
C THR A 61 4.07 22.11 -3.70
N ASP A 62 4.46 23.29 -3.26
CA ASP A 62 5.19 24.31 -4.03
C ASP A 62 6.58 23.81 -4.45
N LEU A 63 6.64 22.75 -5.26
CA LEU A 63 7.86 22.23 -5.88
C LEU A 63 8.22 22.94 -7.19
N THR A 64 7.49 23.99 -7.54
CA THR A 64 7.71 24.82 -8.74
C THR A 64 9.10 25.44 -8.80
N ASN A 65 9.79 25.57 -7.67
CA ASN A 65 11.15 26.14 -7.61
C ASN A 65 12.26 25.19 -8.07
N ALA A 66 11.99 23.89 -8.28
CA ALA A 66 13.01 22.91 -8.65
C ALA A 66 12.89 22.40 -10.11
N GLY A 67 11.95 22.91 -10.90
CA GLY A 67 11.73 22.42 -12.27
C GLY A 67 11.17 20.99 -12.36
N LEU A 68 10.74 20.40 -11.25
CA LEU A 68 10.12 19.09 -11.18
C LEU A 68 8.59 19.24 -11.27
N ARG A 69 7.93 18.32 -12.00
CA ARG A 69 6.46 18.30 -11.93
C ARG A 69 6.02 17.90 -10.52
N PRO A 70 4.97 18.52 -9.97
CA PRO A 70 4.40 18.08 -8.71
C PRO A 70 3.93 16.62 -8.80
N ALA A 71 4.13 15.83 -7.75
CA ALA A 71 3.52 14.51 -7.67
C ALA A 71 2.00 14.64 -7.55
N THR A 72 1.28 13.72 -8.18
CA THR A 72 -0.18 13.66 -8.03
C THR A 72 -0.56 13.08 -6.67
N PRO A 73 -1.77 13.32 -6.15
CA PRO A 73 -2.24 12.69 -4.91
C PRO A 73 -2.13 11.16 -4.93
N LEU A 74 -2.36 10.53 -6.09
CA LEU A 74 -2.17 9.09 -6.24
C LEU A 74 -0.70 8.69 -6.15
N GLU A 75 0.22 9.45 -6.74
CA GLU A 75 1.65 9.17 -6.62
C GLU A 75 2.10 9.28 -5.17
N HIS A 76 1.64 10.28 -4.41
CA HIS A 76 1.87 10.37 -2.97
C HIS A 76 1.37 9.13 -2.24
N ALA A 77 0.13 8.72 -2.45
CA ALA A 77 -0.44 7.53 -1.82
C ALA A 77 0.29 6.22 -2.18
N LEU A 78 0.96 6.15 -3.33
CA LEU A 78 1.69 4.97 -3.77
C LEU A 78 3.15 4.95 -3.31
N THR A 79 3.78 6.11 -3.13
CA THR A 79 5.24 6.20 -3.02
C THR A 79 5.75 6.87 -1.75
N ASP A 80 4.90 7.60 -1.01
CA ASP A 80 5.32 8.17 0.26
C ASP A 80 5.39 7.05 1.31
N GLY A 81 6.38 7.11 2.15
CA GLY A 81 6.58 6.15 3.24
C GLY A 81 6.06 6.67 4.58
N GLU A 82 6.30 5.88 5.64
CA GLU A 82 5.96 6.19 7.03
C GLU A 82 4.46 6.23 7.34
N ASP A 83 3.64 5.50 6.55
CA ASP A 83 2.20 5.32 6.83
C ASP A 83 1.96 4.44 8.06
N PHE A 84 2.79 3.41 8.27
CA PHE A 84 2.71 2.44 9.35
C PHE A 84 1.34 1.75 9.46
N GLU A 85 0.63 1.66 8.35
CA GLU A 85 -0.59 0.88 8.19
C GLU A 85 -0.27 -0.55 7.74
N LEU A 86 -1.26 -1.44 7.77
CA LEU A 86 -1.06 -2.83 7.37
C LEU A 86 -1.60 -3.10 5.97
N LEU A 87 -0.73 -3.69 5.14
CA LEU A 87 -1.10 -4.28 3.86
C LEU A 87 -1.19 -5.80 4.03
N PHE A 88 -2.27 -6.40 3.60
CA PHE A 88 -2.45 -7.85 3.70
C PHE A 88 -3.24 -8.42 2.53
N ALA A 89 -3.02 -9.71 2.26
CA ALA A 89 -3.79 -10.49 1.29
C ALA A 89 -4.67 -11.49 2.01
N ILE A 90 -5.94 -11.58 1.61
CA ILE A 90 -6.92 -12.49 2.18
C ILE A 90 -7.83 -13.05 1.10
N GLU A 91 -8.22 -14.32 1.22
CA GLU A 91 -9.20 -14.94 0.32
C GLU A 91 -10.57 -14.25 0.45
N PRO A 92 -11.28 -14.04 -0.67
CA PRO A 92 -12.59 -13.35 -0.66
C PRO A 92 -13.60 -13.96 0.31
N GLU A 93 -13.60 -15.29 0.45
CA GLU A 93 -14.50 -16.01 1.36
C GLU A 93 -14.24 -15.68 2.82
N LYS A 94 -12.97 -15.45 3.18
CA LYS A 94 -12.55 -15.11 4.54
C LYS A 94 -12.72 -13.63 4.88
N SER A 95 -12.82 -12.77 3.87
CA SER A 95 -12.97 -11.33 4.05
C SER A 95 -14.23 -10.97 4.85
N ARG A 96 -15.33 -11.72 4.68
CA ARG A 96 -16.57 -11.50 5.45
C ARG A 96 -16.37 -11.79 6.94
N GLN A 97 -15.62 -12.85 7.27
CA GLN A 97 -15.30 -13.18 8.66
C GLN A 97 -14.40 -12.10 9.26
N LEU A 98 -13.40 -11.65 8.52
CA LEU A 98 -12.53 -10.54 8.94
C LEU A 98 -13.36 -9.30 9.28
N LEU A 99 -14.25 -8.88 8.39
CA LEU A 99 -15.08 -7.68 8.60
C LEU A 99 -16.04 -7.84 9.80
N ALA A 100 -16.54 -9.05 10.06
CA ALA A 100 -17.41 -9.33 11.21
C ALA A 100 -16.65 -9.26 12.55
N MET A 101 -15.33 -9.46 12.55
CA MET A 101 -14.46 -9.36 13.73
C MET A 101 -13.78 -7.98 13.85
N TRP A 102 -13.94 -7.11 12.82
CA TRP A 102 -13.23 -5.83 12.80
C TRP A 102 -13.73 -4.90 13.90
N PRO A 103 -12.83 -4.26 14.67
CA PRO A 103 -13.24 -3.40 15.79
C PRO A 103 -13.94 -2.12 15.29
N ASP A 104 -15.05 -1.75 15.90
CA ASP A 104 -15.81 -0.53 15.56
C ASP A 104 -14.98 0.75 15.68
N GLN A 105 -13.94 0.75 16.53
CA GLN A 105 -13.08 1.91 16.76
C GLN A 105 -11.92 2.01 15.76
N ALA A 106 -11.65 0.94 15.01
CA ALA A 106 -10.59 0.95 13.98
C ALA A 106 -11.17 1.33 12.61
N PRO A 107 -10.46 2.16 11.82
CA PRO A 107 -10.85 2.41 10.44
C PRO A 107 -11.02 1.09 9.68
N PRO A 108 -12.07 0.90 8.89
CA PRO A 108 -12.28 -0.35 8.15
C PRO A 108 -11.18 -0.55 7.10
N PRO A 109 -10.83 -1.81 6.77
CA PRO A 109 -9.85 -2.09 5.72
C PRO A 109 -10.41 -1.74 4.34
N PHE A 110 -9.54 -1.36 3.43
CA PHE A 110 -9.86 -1.04 2.05
C PHE A 110 -9.47 -2.21 1.13
N ALA A 111 -10.39 -2.66 0.29
CA ALA A 111 -10.07 -3.61 -0.78
C ALA A 111 -9.49 -2.85 -1.97
N ILE A 112 -8.18 -2.68 -1.98
CA ILE A 112 -7.47 -1.85 -2.96
C ILE A 112 -7.11 -2.58 -4.26
N GLY A 113 -7.27 -3.91 -4.32
CA GLY A 113 -6.92 -4.70 -5.49
C GLY A 113 -6.92 -6.19 -5.21
N HIS A 114 -6.24 -6.95 -6.06
CA HIS A 114 -6.12 -8.41 -5.93
C HIS A 114 -4.79 -8.93 -6.47
N CYS A 115 -4.39 -10.10 -5.99
CA CYS A 115 -3.20 -10.80 -6.47
C CYS A 115 -3.45 -11.38 -7.86
N ILE A 116 -2.41 -11.38 -8.71
CA ILE A 116 -2.42 -11.94 -10.06
C ILE A 116 -1.19 -12.82 -10.29
N GLY A 117 -1.26 -13.71 -11.28
CA GLY A 117 -0.15 -14.62 -11.60
C GLY A 117 1.03 -13.93 -12.29
N GLU A 118 0.82 -12.81 -12.97
CA GLU A 118 1.89 -12.05 -13.61
C GLU A 118 2.65 -11.23 -12.56
N GLN A 119 3.97 -11.42 -12.49
CA GLN A 119 4.81 -10.71 -11.52
C GLN A 119 4.88 -9.20 -11.81
N GLY A 120 4.75 -8.40 -10.77
CA GLY A 120 4.82 -6.95 -10.81
C GLY A 120 3.64 -6.28 -10.14
N VAL A 121 3.65 -4.96 -10.13
CA VAL A 121 2.55 -4.12 -9.67
C VAL A 121 1.88 -3.47 -10.86
N PHE A 122 0.57 -3.56 -10.94
CA PHE A 122 -0.24 -3.01 -12.03
C PHE A 122 -1.32 -2.12 -11.46
N LEU A 123 -1.66 -1.06 -12.19
CA LEU A 123 -2.73 -0.13 -11.85
C LEU A 123 -3.86 -0.25 -12.89
N ASN A 124 -5.07 -0.44 -12.41
CA ASN A 124 -6.29 -0.33 -13.22
C ASN A 124 -6.90 1.06 -13.02
N GLY A 125 -6.72 1.92 -13.98
CA GLY A 125 -7.20 3.30 -13.98
C GLY A 125 -8.13 3.61 -15.15
N LYS A 126 -8.44 4.88 -15.35
CA LYS A 126 -9.35 5.34 -16.42
C LYS A 126 -8.86 4.97 -17.83
N GLU A 127 -7.56 4.87 -18.04
CA GLU A 127 -6.94 4.54 -19.34
C GLU A 127 -6.69 3.04 -19.50
N GLY A 128 -7.17 2.22 -18.56
CA GLY A 128 -6.98 0.78 -18.53
C GLY A 128 -5.86 0.34 -17.59
N ILE A 129 -5.39 -0.89 -17.81
CA ILE A 129 -4.33 -1.50 -16.98
C ILE A 129 -2.97 -1.08 -17.49
N SER A 130 -2.13 -0.59 -16.58
CA SER A 130 -0.74 -0.25 -16.86
C SER A 130 0.19 -0.83 -15.79
N ARG A 131 1.41 -1.23 -16.19
CA ARG A 131 2.43 -1.66 -15.24
C ARG A 131 2.98 -0.44 -14.50
N PHE A 132 3.04 -0.52 -13.18
CA PHE A 132 3.62 0.50 -12.33
C PHE A 132 5.03 0.06 -11.89
N GLN A 133 6.01 0.96 -12.03
CA GLN A 133 7.33 0.72 -11.46
C GLN A 133 7.29 1.05 -9.96
N PRO A 134 7.43 0.05 -9.07
CA PRO A 134 7.40 0.30 -7.63
C PRO A 134 8.48 1.30 -7.24
N ARG A 135 8.09 2.25 -6.40
CA ARG A 135 8.98 3.30 -5.86
C ARG A 135 8.59 3.54 -4.42
N GLY A 136 9.57 3.95 -3.63
CA GLY A 136 9.40 4.24 -2.23
C GLY A 136 10.74 4.71 -1.65
N TRP A 137 10.82 4.72 -0.36
CA TRP A 137 12.05 5.08 0.32
C TRP A 137 13.02 3.89 0.36
N GLU A 138 14.23 4.05 -0.17
CA GLU A 138 15.27 3.04 -0.15
C GLU A 138 16.50 3.56 0.59
N HIS A 139 16.97 2.80 1.58
CA HIS A 139 18.27 3.06 2.20
C HIS A 139 19.39 2.84 1.20
N GLN A 140 20.00 3.92 0.73
CA GLN A 140 21.24 3.81 -0.03
C GLN A 140 22.37 3.46 0.92
N PHE A 141 22.72 2.18 1.04
CA PHE A 141 23.99 1.80 1.63
C PHE A 141 25.10 2.20 0.66
N ASN A 142 25.78 3.33 0.93
CA ASN A 142 27.05 3.62 0.29
C ASN A 142 28.02 2.48 0.66
N THR A 143 28.20 1.52 -0.22
CA THR A 143 29.37 0.64 -0.18
C THR A 143 30.58 1.51 -0.43
N MET A 144 31.22 1.99 0.65
CA MET A 144 32.57 2.54 0.55
C MET A 144 33.48 1.39 0.09
N ASN A 145 33.96 1.50 -1.14
CA ASN A 145 35.09 0.73 -1.65
C ASN A 145 36.38 1.21 -0.99
#